data_32999076787aded6e529a4f047d0a86e
#
_entry.id   32999076787aded6e529a4f047d0a86e
#
_cell.length_a   1.000
_cell.length_b   1.000
_cell.length_c   1.000
_cell.angle_alpha   90.00
_cell.angle_beta   90.00
_cell.angle_gamma   90.00
#
_symmetry.space_group_name_H-M   'P 1'
#
loop_
_entity.id
_entity.type
_entity.pdbx_description
1 polymer ?
#
loop_
_entity_poly.entity_id
_entity_poly.type
_entity_poly.pdbx_seq_one_letter_code
_entity_poly.pdbx_strand_id
1 'polypeptide(L)'
;GLIAVEDLVIQDMTRGSFAKDASDQGWAQFLNILGYKAADAGVQVVRVPPAGTSVVCSGCRSFVSKLASERTHRCPDCGLVIDRDINAARNILRLGLSRQAST
;
A
#
# COMPACT_ATOMS: atom_id res chain seq x y z
N GLY A 1 12.10 -4.72 -12.95
CA GLY A 1 10.77 -4.73 -12.39
C GLY A 1 10.70 -4.12 -11.00
N LEU A 2 9.51 -3.82 -10.58
CA LEU A 2 9.26 -3.15 -9.32
C LEU A 2 8.07 -3.78 -8.63
N ILE A 3 8.18 -4.01 -7.32
CA ILE A 3 7.06 -4.37 -6.46
C ILE A 3 6.94 -3.28 -5.39
N ALA A 4 5.80 -2.61 -5.34
CA ALA A 4 5.52 -1.59 -4.32
C ALA A 4 4.61 -2.19 -3.24
N VAL A 5 4.99 -2.00 -1.98
CA VAL A 5 4.22 -2.53 -0.83
C VAL A 5 4.05 -1.44 0.23
N GLU A 6 2.96 -1.50 0.97
CA GLU A 6 2.77 -0.62 2.11
C GLU A 6 3.68 -1.03 3.27
N ASP A 7 4.26 -0.05 3.94
CA ASP A 7 5.11 -0.29 5.10
C ASP A 7 4.28 -0.28 6.38
N LEU A 8 3.50 -1.34 6.57
CA LEU A 8 2.59 -1.46 7.71
C LEU A 8 3.30 -1.69 9.04
N VAL A 9 4.50 -2.23 9.02
CA VAL A 9 5.25 -2.56 10.23
C VAL A 9 5.58 -1.31 11.05
N ILE A 10 5.93 -0.21 10.39
CA ILE A 10 6.28 1.04 11.06
C ILE A 10 5.09 1.58 11.86
N GLN A 11 3.88 1.53 11.31
CA GLN A 11 2.69 2.01 12.02
C GLN A 11 2.35 1.17 13.23
N ASP A 12 2.57 -0.12 13.16
CA ASP A 12 2.15 -1.05 14.19
C ASP A 12 3.10 -1.12 15.38
N MET A 13 4.33 -0.68 15.23
CA MET A 13 5.33 -0.70 16.30
C MET A 13 4.94 0.12 17.53
N THR A 14 3.98 1.01 17.42
CA THR A 14 3.55 1.87 18.52
C THR A 14 2.36 1.35 19.30
N ARG A 15 1.80 0.19 18.93
CA ARG A 15 0.53 -0.29 19.49
C ARG A 15 0.64 -1.61 20.22
N GLY A 16 1.39 -1.87 21.11
CA GLY A 16 1.67 -3.14 21.74
C GLY A 16 0.47 -3.99 22.18
N SER A 17 -0.13 -4.78 21.30
CA SER A 17 -1.02 -5.86 21.69
C SER A 17 -0.45 -7.18 21.18
N PHE A 18 -0.72 -8.28 21.91
CA PHE A 18 -0.14 -9.59 21.60
C PHE A 18 -0.56 -10.09 20.21
N ALA A 19 -1.84 -9.95 19.87
CA ALA A 19 -2.35 -10.40 18.58
C ALA A 19 -1.73 -9.58 17.44
N LYS A 20 -1.47 -8.31 17.69
CA LYS A 20 -0.86 -7.43 16.71
C LYS A 20 0.60 -7.77 16.49
N ASP A 21 1.33 -8.09 17.55
CA ASP A 21 2.74 -8.49 17.46
C ASP A 21 2.90 -9.72 16.58
N ALA A 22 2.02 -10.71 16.72
CA ALA A 22 2.05 -11.91 15.90
C ALA A 22 1.80 -11.58 14.42
N SER A 23 0.86 -10.66 14.14
CA SER A 23 0.57 -10.19 12.79
C SER A 23 1.75 -9.43 12.20
N ASP A 24 2.40 -8.59 13.01
CA ASP A 24 3.56 -7.81 12.57
C ASP A 24 4.75 -8.71 12.25
N GLN A 25 4.97 -9.76 13.03
CA GLN A 25 6.01 -10.74 12.76
C GLN A 25 5.76 -11.46 11.43
N GLY A 26 4.51 -11.85 11.17
CA GLY A 26 4.14 -12.48 9.92
C GLY A 26 4.36 -11.56 8.72
N TRP A 27 4.00 -10.29 8.86
CA TRP A 27 4.22 -9.30 7.80
C TRP A 27 5.71 -9.06 7.55
N ALA A 28 6.51 -8.93 8.62
CA ALA A 28 7.95 -8.75 8.50
C ALA A 28 8.60 -9.95 7.83
N GLN A 29 8.19 -11.17 8.18
CA GLN A 29 8.70 -12.39 7.55
C GLN A 29 8.33 -12.44 6.07
N PHE A 30 7.10 -12.07 5.73
CA PHE A 30 6.65 -11.99 4.34
C PHE A 30 7.52 -11.04 3.54
N LEU A 31 7.80 -9.84 4.08
CA LEU A 31 8.64 -8.85 3.41
C LEU A 31 10.08 -9.35 3.23
N ASN A 32 10.62 -10.08 4.19
CA ASN A 32 11.95 -10.67 4.06
C ASN A 32 11.99 -11.69 2.93
N ILE A 33 11.02 -12.59 2.86
CA ILE A 33 10.94 -13.60 1.81
C ILE A 33 10.74 -12.94 0.45
N LEU A 34 9.87 -11.93 0.37
CA LEU A 34 9.62 -11.20 -0.86
C LEU A 34 10.89 -10.52 -1.37
N GLY A 35 11.63 -9.85 -0.46
CA GLY A 35 12.89 -9.19 -0.81
C GLY A 35 13.93 -10.16 -1.32
N TYR A 36 14.04 -11.31 -0.70
CA TYR A 36 14.95 -12.37 -1.08
C TYR A 36 14.67 -12.89 -2.48
N LYS A 37 13.40 -13.21 -2.75
CA LYS A 37 12.97 -13.72 -4.06
C LYS A 37 13.05 -12.65 -5.14
N ALA A 38 12.73 -11.42 -4.80
CA ALA A 38 12.80 -10.30 -5.73
C ALA A 38 14.26 -10.04 -6.14
N ALA A 39 15.19 -10.10 -5.19
CA ALA A 39 16.62 -9.93 -5.48
C ALA A 39 17.11 -10.99 -6.47
N ASP A 40 16.70 -12.25 -6.27
CA ASP A 40 17.05 -13.34 -7.18
C ASP A 40 16.49 -13.11 -8.58
N ALA A 41 15.32 -12.51 -8.69
CA ALA A 41 14.67 -12.25 -9.97
C ALA A 41 15.08 -10.91 -10.61
N GLY A 42 15.93 -10.13 -9.95
CA GLY A 42 16.32 -8.81 -10.43
C GLY A 42 15.20 -7.77 -10.30
N VAL A 43 14.31 -7.93 -9.31
CA VAL A 43 13.17 -7.05 -9.07
C VAL A 43 13.41 -6.25 -7.81
N GLN A 44 13.11 -4.96 -7.85
CA GLN A 44 13.23 -4.08 -6.70
C GLN A 44 11.94 -4.08 -5.89
N VAL A 45 12.03 -4.17 -4.56
CA VAL A 45 10.91 -3.99 -3.64
C VAL A 45 11.01 -2.60 -3.03
N VAL A 46 9.95 -1.81 -3.17
CA VAL A 46 9.89 -0.45 -2.63
C VAL A 46 8.78 -0.37 -1.60
N ARG A 47 9.10 0.08 -0.40
CA ARG A 47 8.13 0.29 0.67
C ARG A 47 7.61 1.71 0.62
N VAL A 48 6.31 1.88 0.73
CA VAL A 48 5.66 3.19 0.71
C VAL A 48 4.82 3.39 1.97
N PRO A 49 4.67 4.64 2.44
CA PRO A 49 3.83 4.92 3.61
C PRO A 49 2.38 4.53 3.31
N PRO A 50 1.68 3.90 4.27
CA PRO A 50 0.30 3.49 4.05
C PRO A 50 -0.72 4.63 4.12
N ALA A 51 -0.33 5.79 4.63
CA ALA A 51 -1.25 6.91 4.85
C ALA A 51 -1.88 7.37 3.54
N GLY A 52 -3.21 7.44 3.52
CA GLY A 52 -3.97 8.04 2.42
C GLY A 52 -4.16 7.16 1.20
N THR A 53 -3.55 5.97 1.11
CA THR A 53 -3.64 5.16 -0.11
C THR A 53 -5.04 4.65 -0.41
N SER A 54 -5.89 4.49 0.61
CA SER A 54 -7.26 4.01 0.43
C SER A 54 -8.27 5.13 0.20
N VAL A 55 -7.95 6.37 0.55
CA VAL A 55 -8.89 7.51 0.44
C VAL A 55 -8.58 8.44 -0.72
N VAL A 56 -7.39 8.38 -1.28
CA VAL A 56 -7.03 9.19 -2.46
C VAL A 56 -7.53 8.50 -3.71
N CYS A 57 -8.20 9.25 -4.59
CA CYS A 57 -8.61 8.72 -5.88
C CYS A 57 -7.38 8.48 -6.78
N SER A 58 -7.23 7.27 -7.29
CA SER A 58 -6.11 6.95 -8.17
C SER A 58 -6.22 7.59 -9.54
N GLY A 59 -7.41 8.09 -9.90
CA GLY A 59 -7.63 8.77 -11.18
C GLY A 59 -7.29 10.25 -11.14
N CYS A 60 -7.80 10.98 -10.14
CA CYS A 60 -7.66 12.44 -10.07
C CYS A 60 -6.94 12.95 -8.82
N ARG A 61 -6.61 12.06 -7.87
CA ARG A 61 -5.90 12.37 -6.62
C ARG A 61 -6.71 13.17 -5.60
N SER A 62 -8.01 13.32 -5.80
CA SER A 62 -8.88 13.94 -4.81
C SER A 62 -9.09 13.01 -3.61
N PHE A 63 -9.31 13.60 -2.43
CA PHE A 63 -9.70 12.82 -1.26
C PHE A 63 -11.16 12.39 -1.38
N VAL A 64 -11.41 11.10 -1.24
CA VAL A 64 -12.76 10.54 -1.28
C VAL A 64 -12.99 9.75 0.01
N SER A 65 -13.74 10.34 0.94
CA SER A 65 -14.04 9.70 2.20
C SER A 65 -14.92 8.48 1.99
N LYS A 66 -14.63 7.38 2.69
CA LYS A 66 -15.37 6.12 2.58
C LYS A 66 -15.61 5.54 3.96
N LEU A 67 -16.76 4.88 4.12
CA LEU A 67 -16.98 4.03 5.27
C LEU A 67 -16.11 2.78 5.16
N ALA A 68 -15.75 2.20 6.30
CA ALA A 68 -14.93 0.99 6.31
C ALA A 68 -15.61 -0.18 5.58
N SER A 69 -16.93 -0.19 5.54
CA SER A 69 -17.71 -1.23 4.88
C SER A 69 -17.82 -1.05 3.36
N GLU A 70 -17.48 0.12 2.84
CA GLU A 70 -17.58 0.36 1.40
C GLU A 70 -16.44 -0.30 0.64
N ARG A 71 -16.81 -1.16 -0.30
CA ARG A 71 -15.85 -1.91 -1.13
C ARG A 71 -15.60 -1.25 -2.47
N THR A 72 -16.39 -0.27 -2.84
CA THR A 72 -16.29 0.39 -4.13
C THR A 72 -15.84 1.83 -3.95
N HIS A 73 -14.79 2.21 -4.68
CA HIS A 73 -14.35 3.59 -4.76
C HIS A 73 -15.16 4.29 -5.84
N ARG A 74 -15.88 5.35 -5.46
CA ARG A 74 -16.65 6.19 -6.38
C ARG A 74 -16.20 7.62 -6.20
N CYS A 75 -15.56 8.20 -7.20
CA CYS A 75 -15.06 9.56 -7.12
C CYS A 75 -16.07 10.54 -7.69
N PRO A 76 -16.56 11.51 -6.90
CA PRO A 76 -17.48 12.52 -7.42
C PRO A 76 -16.81 13.53 -8.33
N ASP A 77 -15.49 13.66 -8.27
CA ASP A 77 -14.77 14.67 -9.04
C ASP A 77 -14.44 14.22 -10.46
N CYS A 78 -13.97 12.96 -10.61
CA CYS A 78 -13.58 12.45 -11.93
C CYS A 78 -14.47 11.35 -12.47
N GLY A 79 -15.38 10.83 -11.65
CA GLY A 79 -16.31 9.78 -12.05
C GLY A 79 -15.74 8.37 -12.04
N LEU A 80 -14.52 8.18 -11.56
CA LEU A 80 -13.93 6.84 -11.49
C LEU A 80 -14.71 5.95 -10.53
N VAL A 81 -15.08 4.77 -11.00
CA VAL A 81 -15.72 3.74 -10.19
C VAL A 81 -14.88 2.47 -10.31
N ILE A 82 -14.31 2.04 -9.20
CA ILE A 82 -13.34 0.95 -9.18
C ILE A 82 -13.38 0.27 -7.80
N ASP A 83 -12.95 -0.97 -7.72
CA ASP A 83 -12.79 -1.65 -6.45
C ASP A 83 -11.84 -0.87 -5.54
N ARG A 84 -12.19 -0.80 -4.25
CA ARG A 84 -11.42 -0.04 -3.26
C ARG A 84 -9.99 -0.49 -3.15
N ASP A 85 -9.76 -1.81 -3.14
CA ASP A 85 -8.41 -2.36 -2.99
C ASP A 85 -7.57 -2.11 -4.25
N ILE A 86 -8.20 -2.16 -5.42
CA ILE A 86 -7.52 -1.83 -6.67
C ILE A 86 -7.14 -0.36 -6.70
N ASN A 87 -8.02 0.52 -6.23
CA ASN A 87 -7.71 1.95 -6.11
C ASN A 87 -6.49 2.16 -5.20
N ALA A 88 -6.45 1.51 -4.05
CA ALA A 88 -5.32 1.58 -3.13
C ALA A 88 -4.05 1.03 -3.76
N ALA A 89 -4.13 -0.09 -4.46
CA ALA A 89 -2.97 -0.70 -5.13
C ALA A 89 -2.38 0.24 -6.20
N ARG A 90 -3.22 0.93 -6.94
CA ARG A 90 -2.76 1.93 -7.92
C ARG A 90 -2.01 3.07 -7.25
N ASN A 91 -2.50 3.54 -6.10
CA ASN A 91 -1.83 4.61 -5.35
C ASN A 91 -0.48 4.13 -4.81
N ILE A 92 -0.42 2.92 -4.29
CA ILE A 92 0.82 2.32 -3.78
C ILE A 92 1.85 2.21 -4.90
N LEU A 93 1.43 1.73 -6.07
CA LEU A 93 2.33 1.61 -7.22
C LEU A 93 2.87 2.97 -7.66
N ARG A 94 2.01 3.98 -7.73
CA ARG A 94 2.43 5.33 -8.10
C ARG A 94 3.48 5.88 -7.14
N LEU A 95 3.27 5.70 -5.84
CA LEU A 95 4.22 6.14 -4.83
C LEU A 95 5.54 5.37 -4.94
N GLY A 96 5.46 4.06 -5.20
CA GLY A 96 6.65 3.23 -5.40
C GLY A 96 7.47 3.68 -6.61
N LEU A 97 6.81 3.96 -7.72
CA LEU A 97 7.47 4.46 -8.93
C LEU A 97 8.12 5.82 -8.70
N SER A 98 7.45 6.70 -7.95
CA SER A 98 7.98 8.01 -7.59
C SER A 98 9.25 7.88 -6.75
N ARG A 99 9.27 6.97 -5.77
CA ARG A 99 10.45 6.72 -4.96
C ARG A 99 11.60 6.13 -5.76
N GLN A 100 11.30 5.22 -6.66
CA GLN A 100 12.33 4.64 -7.53
C GLN A 100 12.98 5.71 -8.41
N ALA A 101 12.20 6.63 -8.95
CA ALA A 101 12.72 7.72 -9.78
C ALA A 101 13.57 8.71 -9.00
N SER A 102 13.36 8.82 -7.68
CA SER A 102 14.09 9.74 -6.80
C SER A 102 15.45 9.21 -6.37
N THR A 103 15.70 7.94 -6.56
CA THR A 103 16.97 7.30 -6.20
C THR A 103 17.85 7.12 -7.43
#